data_47d5a0b62c481737ac13c26a926a7bbf
#
_entry.id   47d5a0b62c481737ac13c26a926a7bbf
#
_cell.length_a   1.000
_cell.length_b   1.000
_cell.length_c   1.000
_cell.angle_alpha   90.00
_cell.angle_beta   90.00
_cell.angle_gamma   90.00
#
_symmetry.space_group_name_H-M   'P 1'
#
loop_
_entity.id
_entity.type
_entity.pdbx_description
1 polymer ?
#
loop_
_entity_poly.entity_id
_entity_poly.type
_entity_poly.pdbx_seq_one_letter_code
_entity_poly.pdbx_strand_id
1 'polypeptide(L)'
;MSTTPHLRSLYRRLLRELPVKDQTTRTQHQKLSAASPLQKRLRLQFTTRRSAPATEASQTAQAEQFVQYVQAQRMYATLIERYNPGMGMSEEERVRLSARRIGMNLPAEYEVPEGEEGK
;
A
#
# COMPACT_ATOMS: atom_id res chain seq x y z
N MET A 1 -5.43 -32.65 2.43
CA MET A 1 -6.20 -32.05 3.55
C MET A 1 -5.61 -30.67 3.83
N SER A 2 -6.24 -29.60 3.36
CA SER A 2 -5.83 -28.26 3.73
C SER A 2 -6.21 -28.05 5.18
N THR A 3 -5.21 -28.14 6.00
CA THR A 3 -5.36 -28.06 7.43
C THR A 3 -5.72 -26.62 7.82
N THR A 4 -6.64 -26.50 8.74
CA THR A 4 -7.03 -25.22 9.36
C THR A 4 -5.86 -24.29 9.71
N PRO A 5 -4.64 -24.78 10.09
CA PRO A 5 -3.47 -23.94 10.32
C PRO A 5 -2.94 -23.24 9.05
N HIS A 6 -3.01 -23.89 7.88
CA HIS A 6 -2.57 -23.30 6.61
C HIS A 6 -3.46 -22.11 6.21
N LEU A 7 -4.77 -22.27 6.25
CA LEU A 7 -5.73 -21.20 5.98
C LEU A 7 -5.59 -20.02 6.95
N ARG A 8 -5.32 -20.29 8.23
CA ARG A 8 -5.04 -19.23 9.21
C ARG A 8 -3.74 -18.48 8.91
N SER A 9 -2.71 -19.19 8.48
CA SER A 9 -1.44 -18.59 8.05
C SER A 9 -1.66 -17.67 6.84
N LEU A 10 -2.36 -18.14 5.84
CA LEU A 10 -2.69 -17.41 4.63
C LEU A 10 -3.51 -16.14 4.93
N TYR A 11 -4.53 -16.26 5.76
CA TYR A 11 -5.32 -15.13 6.23
C TYR A 11 -4.47 -14.06 6.94
N ARG A 12 -3.56 -14.48 7.84
CA ARG A 12 -2.64 -13.56 8.54
C ARG A 12 -1.68 -12.87 7.59
N ARG A 13 -1.15 -13.59 6.58
CA ARG A 13 -0.29 -13.00 5.54
C ARG A 13 -1.06 -11.95 4.75
N LEU A 14 -2.27 -12.27 4.32
CA LEU A 14 -3.12 -11.34 3.59
C LEU A 14 -3.43 -10.07 4.40
N LEU A 15 -3.77 -10.20 5.69
CA LEU A 15 -4.03 -9.04 6.55
C LEU A 15 -2.83 -8.12 6.73
N ARG A 16 -1.61 -8.64 6.68
CA ARG A 16 -0.39 -7.82 6.78
C ARG A 16 -0.15 -6.97 5.54
N GLU A 17 -0.56 -7.47 4.38
CA GLU A 17 -0.37 -6.79 3.10
C GLU A 17 -1.47 -5.78 2.78
N LEU A 18 -2.60 -5.83 3.48
CA LEU A 18 -3.69 -4.89 3.24
C LEU A 18 -3.31 -3.47 3.69
N PRO A 19 -3.64 -2.46 2.87
CA PRO A 19 -3.40 -1.08 3.23
C PRO A 19 -4.21 -0.70 4.46
N VAL A 20 -3.55 -0.08 5.41
CA VAL A 20 -4.19 0.48 6.60
C VAL A 20 -4.49 1.95 6.31
N LYS A 21 -5.76 2.32 6.27
CA LYS A 21 -6.16 3.74 6.21
C LYS A 21 -5.67 4.45 7.48
N ASP A 22 -5.09 5.64 7.27
CA ASP A 22 -4.70 6.58 8.31
C ASP A 22 -3.66 6.06 9.33
N GLN A 23 -2.42 5.99 8.89
CA GLN A 23 -1.30 5.63 9.78
C GLN A 23 -0.97 6.74 10.82
N THR A 24 -1.40 7.97 10.58
CA THR A 24 -0.99 9.14 11.36
C THR A 24 -1.69 9.29 12.72
N THR A 25 -2.86 8.68 12.88
CA THR A 25 -3.70 8.84 14.09
C THR A 25 -3.98 7.54 14.84
N ARG A 26 -3.42 6.42 14.39
CA ARG A 26 -3.81 5.10 14.89
C ARG A 26 -2.76 4.50 15.81
N THR A 27 -3.08 4.34 17.07
CA THR A 27 -2.30 3.50 18.01
C THR A 27 -2.38 2.02 17.60
N GLN A 28 -1.35 1.23 17.93
CA GLN A 28 -1.30 -0.19 17.56
C GLN A 28 -2.52 -0.99 18.05
N HIS A 29 -3.13 -0.60 19.16
CA HIS A 29 -4.33 -1.23 19.72
C HIS A 29 -5.60 -0.97 18.90
N GLN A 30 -5.70 0.19 18.25
CA GLN A 30 -6.86 0.53 17.41
C GLN A 30 -6.88 -0.22 16.07
N LYS A 31 -5.77 -0.80 15.63
CA LYS A 31 -5.72 -1.64 14.43
C LYS A 31 -6.61 -2.88 14.53
N LEU A 32 -6.81 -3.41 15.73
CA LEU A 32 -7.61 -4.61 15.97
C LEU A 32 -9.09 -4.31 16.18
N SER A 33 -9.44 -3.13 16.72
CA SER A 33 -10.81 -2.77 17.08
C SER A 33 -11.63 -2.20 15.92
N ALA A 34 -11.01 -1.55 14.96
CA ALA A 34 -11.68 -0.93 13.82
C ALA A 34 -11.31 -1.64 12.50
N ALA A 35 -11.89 -2.83 12.30
CA ALA A 35 -11.70 -3.57 11.07
C ALA A 35 -12.28 -2.81 9.87
N SER A 36 -11.47 -2.63 8.80
CA SER A 36 -11.93 -2.05 7.55
C SER A 36 -13.02 -2.89 6.89
N PRO A 37 -13.88 -2.32 6.02
CA PRO A 37 -14.90 -3.09 5.30
C PRO A 37 -14.29 -4.27 4.52
N LEU A 38 -13.11 -4.08 3.95
CA LEU A 38 -12.38 -5.12 3.24
C LEU A 38 -11.95 -6.26 4.17
N GLN A 39 -11.44 -5.96 5.36
CA GLN A 39 -11.07 -6.95 6.36
C GLN A 39 -12.29 -7.76 6.83
N LYS A 40 -13.43 -7.09 7.03
CA LYS A 40 -14.69 -7.77 7.39
C LYS A 40 -15.14 -8.75 6.29
N ARG A 41 -15.07 -8.32 5.03
CA ARG A 41 -15.44 -9.14 3.88
C ARG A 41 -14.52 -10.36 3.71
N LEU A 42 -13.20 -10.16 3.84
CA LEU A 42 -12.24 -11.25 3.81
C LEU A 42 -12.47 -12.24 4.95
N ARG A 43 -12.67 -11.75 6.17
CA ARG A 43 -12.99 -12.62 7.31
C ARG A 43 -14.22 -13.47 7.05
N LEU A 44 -15.28 -12.88 6.48
CA LEU A 44 -16.48 -13.61 6.12
C LEU A 44 -16.17 -14.73 5.11
N GLN A 45 -15.40 -14.46 4.07
CA GLN A 45 -15.04 -15.46 3.06
C GLN A 45 -14.22 -16.61 3.65
N PHE A 46 -13.27 -16.33 4.53
CA PHE A 46 -12.46 -17.36 5.20
C PHE A 46 -13.26 -18.16 6.26
N THR A 47 -14.34 -17.58 6.80
CA THR A 47 -15.18 -18.25 7.82
C THR A 47 -16.29 -19.06 7.18
N THR A 48 -16.79 -18.63 6.02
CA THR A 48 -17.90 -19.30 5.33
C THR A 48 -17.37 -20.45 4.48
N ARG A 49 -17.30 -21.62 5.09
CA ARG A 49 -16.90 -22.86 4.42
C ARG A 49 -18.07 -23.36 3.56
N ARG A 50 -18.04 -23.11 2.26
CA ARG A 50 -19.17 -23.41 1.35
C ARG A 50 -18.85 -24.33 0.19
N SER A 51 -17.73 -25.04 0.19
CA SER A 51 -17.29 -25.71 -1.05
C SER A 51 -16.93 -27.17 -0.85
N ALA A 52 -17.14 -27.95 -1.90
CA ALA A 52 -16.61 -29.31 -2.04
C ALA A 52 -15.07 -29.29 -1.92
N PRO A 53 -14.42 -30.35 -1.43
CA PRO A 53 -12.97 -30.38 -1.16
C PRO A 53 -12.10 -30.05 -2.38
N ALA A 54 -12.52 -30.39 -3.57
CA ALA A 54 -11.80 -30.03 -4.80
C ALA A 54 -11.81 -28.52 -5.05
N THR A 55 -12.92 -27.85 -4.75
CA THR A 55 -13.05 -26.39 -4.86
C THR A 55 -12.27 -25.66 -3.76
N GLU A 56 -12.16 -26.25 -2.56
CA GLU A 56 -11.34 -25.69 -1.48
C GLU A 56 -9.85 -25.63 -1.86
N ALA A 57 -9.31 -26.66 -2.50
CA ALA A 57 -7.92 -26.67 -2.95
C ALA A 57 -7.66 -25.58 -4.00
N SER A 58 -8.56 -25.41 -4.96
CA SER A 58 -8.46 -24.35 -5.98
C SER A 58 -8.56 -22.96 -5.36
N GLN A 59 -9.50 -22.74 -4.44
CA GLN A 59 -9.63 -21.46 -3.75
C GLN A 59 -8.40 -21.13 -2.89
N THR A 60 -7.80 -22.13 -2.25
CA THR A 60 -6.58 -21.94 -1.47
C THR A 60 -5.41 -21.55 -2.37
N ALA A 61 -5.25 -22.22 -3.50
CA ALA A 61 -4.21 -21.88 -4.48
C ALA A 61 -4.41 -20.46 -5.05
N GLN A 62 -5.63 -20.08 -5.38
CA GLN A 62 -5.94 -18.70 -5.82
C GLN A 62 -5.62 -17.67 -4.74
N ALA A 63 -5.95 -17.95 -3.48
CA ALA A 63 -5.63 -17.05 -2.38
C ALA A 63 -4.13 -16.93 -2.14
N GLU A 64 -3.35 -17.99 -2.33
CA GLU A 64 -1.89 -17.94 -2.28
C GLU A 64 -1.30 -17.07 -3.40
N GLN A 65 -1.76 -17.26 -4.62
CA GLN A 65 -1.35 -16.43 -5.76
C GLN A 65 -1.69 -14.96 -5.53
N PHE A 66 -2.87 -14.68 -4.97
CA PHE A 66 -3.27 -13.32 -4.65
C PHE A 66 -2.35 -12.68 -3.59
N VAL A 67 -2.00 -13.41 -2.53
CA VAL A 67 -1.05 -12.93 -1.51
C VAL A 67 0.32 -12.64 -2.13
N GLN A 68 0.82 -13.51 -2.99
CA GLN A 68 2.10 -13.31 -3.70
C GLN A 68 2.04 -12.08 -4.61
N TYR A 69 0.93 -11.88 -5.31
CA TYR A 69 0.73 -10.70 -6.16
C TYR A 69 0.78 -9.40 -5.33
N VAL A 70 0.04 -9.33 -4.23
CA VAL A 70 0.01 -8.13 -3.37
C VAL A 70 1.39 -7.86 -2.74
N GLN A 71 2.11 -8.91 -2.34
CA GLN A 71 3.49 -8.78 -1.86
C GLN A 71 4.44 -8.26 -2.92
N ALA A 72 4.32 -8.75 -4.14
CA ALA A 72 5.11 -8.28 -5.28
C ALA A 72 4.81 -6.81 -5.61
N GLN A 73 3.54 -6.39 -5.57
CA GLN A 73 3.14 -4.99 -5.78
C GLN A 73 3.74 -4.06 -4.71
N ARG A 74 3.71 -4.46 -3.45
CA ARG A 74 4.34 -3.70 -2.36
C ARG A 74 5.85 -3.59 -2.55
N MET A 75 6.50 -4.70 -2.89
CA MET A 75 7.93 -4.71 -3.18
C MET A 75 8.28 -3.82 -4.37
N TYR A 76 7.48 -3.87 -5.43
CA TYR A 76 7.65 -3.02 -6.60
C TYR A 76 7.57 -1.53 -6.24
N ALA A 77 6.55 -1.12 -5.47
CA ALA A 77 6.43 0.27 -5.00
C ALA A 77 7.67 0.71 -4.19
N THR A 78 8.12 -0.13 -3.26
CA THR A 78 9.34 0.15 -2.46
C THR A 78 10.58 0.26 -3.33
N LEU A 79 10.71 -0.56 -4.36
CA LEU A 79 11.84 -0.51 -5.29
C LEU A 79 11.80 0.76 -6.15
N ILE A 80 10.62 1.18 -6.61
CA ILE A 80 10.48 2.44 -7.35
C ILE A 80 10.92 3.61 -6.47
N GLU A 81 10.42 3.71 -5.25
CA GLU A 81 10.80 4.78 -4.32
C GLU A 81 12.31 4.79 -4.04
N ARG A 82 12.91 3.61 -3.92
CA ARG A 82 14.35 3.47 -3.64
C ARG A 82 15.24 3.81 -4.82
N TYR A 83 14.90 3.33 -6.02
CA TYR A 83 15.75 3.45 -7.21
C TYR A 83 15.38 4.62 -8.11
N ASN A 84 14.16 5.11 -8.02
CA ASN A 84 13.70 6.29 -8.75
C ASN A 84 12.92 7.25 -7.84
N PRO A 85 13.58 7.85 -6.84
CA PRO A 85 12.94 8.76 -5.89
C PRO A 85 12.36 10.01 -6.57
N GLY A 86 12.84 10.36 -7.78
CA GLY A 86 12.34 11.50 -8.54
C GLY A 86 11.03 11.28 -9.29
N MET A 87 10.47 10.06 -9.28
CA MET A 87 9.26 9.76 -10.06
C MET A 87 8.01 10.53 -9.60
N GLY A 88 7.89 10.76 -8.29
CA GLY A 88 6.77 11.50 -7.69
C GLY A 88 7.06 12.97 -7.42
N MET A 89 8.24 13.48 -7.79
CA MET A 89 8.62 14.85 -7.56
C MET A 89 8.17 15.76 -8.71
N SER A 90 7.83 17.00 -8.39
CA SER A 90 7.64 18.03 -9.42
C SER A 90 8.94 18.28 -10.18
N GLU A 91 8.81 18.81 -11.39
CA GLU A 91 9.99 19.09 -12.23
C GLU A 91 10.90 20.12 -11.57
N GLU A 92 10.32 21.11 -10.89
CA GLU A 92 11.03 22.14 -10.12
C GLU A 92 11.83 21.56 -8.95
N GLU A 93 11.23 20.68 -8.17
CA GLU A 93 11.94 19.99 -7.08
C GLU A 93 13.10 19.15 -7.61
N ARG A 94 12.90 18.48 -8.75
CA ARG A 94 13.94 17.67 -9.40
C ARG A 94 15.11 18.51 -9.83
N VAL A 95 14.84 19.67 -10.45
CA VAL A 95 15.87 20.64 -10.87
C VAL A 95 16.59 21.21 -9.65
N ARG A 96 15.84 21.59 -8.61
CA ARG A 96 16.40 22.11 -7.35
C ARG A 96 17.34 21.11 -6.66
N LEU A 97 16.93 19.84 -6.59
CA LEU A 97 17.78 18.79 -6.00
C LEU A 97 19.01 18.49 -6.85
N SER A 98 18.88 18.53 -8.18
CA SER A 98 20.01 18.36 -9.09
C SER A 98 21.02 19.51 -8.97
N ALA A 99 20.54 20.74 -8.85
CA ALA A 99 21.38 21.91 -8.60
C ALA A 99 22.13 21.80 -7.27
N ARG A 100 21.46 21.35 -6.19
CA ARG A 100 22.10 21.13 -4.88
C ARG A 100 23.23 20.10 -4.93
N ARG A 101 23.09 19.05 -5.74
CA ARG A 101 24.15 18.03 -5.90
C ARG A 101 25.47 18.62 -6.44
N ILE A 102 25.39 19.63 -7.27
CA ILE A 102 26.56 20.35 -7.82
C ILE A 102 26.92 21.59 -7.00
N GLY A 103 26.31 21.78 -5.82
CA GLY A 103 26.60 22.90 -4.93
C GLY A 103 25.95 24.23 -5.31
N MET A 104 25.00 24.22 -6.24
CA MET A 104 24.20 25.39 -6.63
C MET A 104 22.88 25.46 -5.90
N ASN A 105 22.52 26.62 -5.39
CA ASN A 105 21.19 26.91 -4.89
C ASN A 105 20.44 27.76 -5.91
N LEU A 106 19.32 27.25 -6.41
CA LEU A 106 18.42 28.05 -7.25
C LEU A 106 17.74 29.11 -6.40
N PRO A 107 17.47 30.32 -6.94
CA PRO A 107 16.67 31.33 -6.26
C PRO A 107 15.28 30.78 -5.96
N ALA A 108 14.68 31.25 -4.86
CA ALA A 108 13.27 30.95 -4.58
C ALA A 108 12.42 31.65 -5.64
N GLU A 109 11.52 30.91 -6.27
CA GLU A 109 10.55 31.49 -7.18
C GLU A 109 9.62 32.41 -6.41
N TYR A 110 9.39 33.59 -6.94
CA TYR A 110 8.41 34.53 -6.41
C TYR A 110 7.04 34.10 -6.90
N GLU A 111 6.24 33.57 -6.01
CA GLU A 111 4.80 33.36 -6.28
C GLU A 111 4.12 34.74 -6.26
N VAL A 112 3.70 35.21 -7.42
CA VAL A 112 2.87 36.41 -7.51
C VAL A 112 1.54 36.07 -6.81
N PRO A 113 1.14 36.77 -5.73
CA PRO A 113 -0.14 36.50 -5.10
C PRO A 113 -1.26 36.77 -6.11
N GLU A 114 -2.08 35.73 -6.35
CA GLU A 114 -3.26 35.84 -7.19
C GLU A 114 -4.20 36.92 -6.59
N GLY A 115 -4.12 38.14 -7.03
CA GLY A 115 -4.95 39.23 -6.51
C GLY A 115 -4.61 40.64 -6.96
N GLU A 116 -3.50 40.84 -7.67
CA GLU A 116 -3.11 42.19 -8.14
C GLU A 116 -3.30 42.40 -9.66
N GLU A 117 -4.07 41.57 -10.31
CA GLU A 117 -4.54 41.89 -11.66
C GLU A 117 -5.83 42.75 -11.56
N GLY A 118 -5.67 44.06 -11.51
CA GLY A 118 -6.82 44.95 -11.78
C GLY A 118 -7.00 46.12 -10.80
N LYS A 119 -6.13 47.09 -10.85
CA LYS A 119 -6.50 48.50 -10.63
C LYS A 119 -5.73 49.42 -11.57
#